data_24e743db979eb878eda4cc6f3235ef85
#
_entry.id   24e743db979eb878eda4cc6f3235ef85
#
_cell.length_a   1.000
_cell.length_b   1.000
_cell.length_c   1.000
_cell.angle_alpha   90.00
_cell.angle_beta   90.00
_cell.angle_gamma   90.00
#
_symmetry.space_group_name_H-M   'P 1'
#
loop_
_entity.id
_entity.type
_entity.pdbx_description
1 polymer ?
#
loop_
_entity_poly.entity_id
_entity_poly.type
_entity_poly.pdbx_seq_one_letter_code
_entity_poly.pdbx_strand_id
1 'polypeptide(L)'
;MQESQTAQSNTGLIYGLNDRPPVREAIFAAIQHLLAIFVAIITPPLIIAGALKLDLETTSFLVSMSLFASGISTFIQCKRIGGIGTGLLCIQGTSFSFIGPIISAGMLGGLPLIFGTCIVASSVEMVISRILKYTRKIITPLVSGIVVTLIGMSLIKVGITACGGGVSAQSNGTFGSFENLGLALLVLILIILFNRSSNRYLRMSSIVIGLIIGYLVAWGLGRIDFSAVQSFGGFNIPLPFKYGLDFDFSAFIALGLIFLITAIEAYGDITANSLISGEPVEGKVFIKRASGGILADGFNSMLAGILNSFPNSVFAQNNGMIQLTGVASRYVGYYIAGFLILLGLFPSVGLIFSLMPEPVLGGATLLMFGTVASAGIRIIAAQKINRKATLVIALSFALGLSVKMVPEILCQFPESIKNIFSSGITTGGVTAIISNALIRMKE
;
A
#
# COMPACT_ATOMS: atom_id res chain seq x y z
N MET A 1 -38.52 -19.18 17.54
CA MET A 1 -37.27 -19.13 18.34
C MET A 1 -36.53 -20.45 18.16
N GLN A 2 -35.86 -20.66 17.01
CA GLN A 2 -34.97 -21.81 16.79
C GLN A 2 -34.65 -21.88 15.28
N GLU A 3 -33.92 -20.89 14.78
CA GLU A 3 -33.31 -20.95 13.43
C GLU A 3 -32.25 -19.84 13.31
N SER A 4 -31.18 -19.94 14.09
CA SER A 4 -29.98 -19.09 13.92
C SER A 4 -28.69 -19.73 14.46
N GLN A 5 -28.63 -21.07 14.41
CA GLN A 5 -27.41 -21.82 14.73
C GLN A 5 -27.19 -22.86 13.65
N THR A 6 -26.64 -22.46 12.50
CA THR A 6 -25.94 -23.41 11.60
C THR A 6 -25.39 -22.66 10.40
N ALA A 7 -24.26 -22.01 10.56
CA ALA A 7 -23.26 -21.81 9.52
C ALA A 7 -21.95 -21.38 10.21
N GLN A 8 -21.46 -22.16 11.14
CA GLN A 8 -20.03 -22.18 11.43
C GLN A 8 -19.38 -22.84 10.23
N SER A 9 -19.09 -22.05 9.21
CA SER A 9 -18.17 -22.45 8.17
C SER A 9 -16.85 -22.79 8.89
N ASN A 10 -16.32 -23.95 8.58
CA ASN A 10 -15.06 -24.52 9.09
C ASN A 10 -13.89 -23.63 8.55
N THR A 11 -13.77 -22.41 9.04
CA THR A 11 -12.80 -21.40 8.57
C THR A 11 -11.38 -21.66 9.07
N GLY A 12 -11.19 -22.70 9.92
CA GLY A 12 -9.88 -22.99 10.52
C GLY A 12 -9.36 -21.86 11.43
N LEU A 13 -10.22 -20.91 11.82
CA LEU A 13 -9.84 -19.81 12.70
C LEU A 13 -9.68 -20.30 14.15
N ILE A 14 -8.59 -19.87 14.78
CA ILE A 14 -8.35 -20.05 16.23
C ILE A 14 -9.12 -18.99 17.00
N TYR A 15 -9.10 -17.74 16.50
CA TYR A 15 -9.82 -16.59 17.06
C TYR A 15 -10.65 -15.89 15.98
N GLY A 16 -11.95 -15.90 16.17
CA GLY A 16 -12.90 -15.19 15.30
C GLY A 16 -12.92 -13.68 15.56
N LEU A 17 -13.73 -12.97 14.78
CA LEU A 17 -13.76 -11.50 14.72
C LEU A 17 -13.91 -10.80 16.08
N ASN A 18 -14.79 -11.31 16.95
CA ASN A 18 -15.13 -10.70 18.23
C ASN A 18 -14.45 -11.37 19.43
N ASP A 19 -13.65 -12.40 19.20
CA ASP A 19 -12.94 -13.08 20.25
C ASP A 19 -11.85 -12.18 20.82
N ARG A 20 -11.60 -12.31 22.12
CA ARG A 20 -10.55 -11.58 22.83
C ARG A 20 -9.45 -12.54 23.24
N PRO A 21 -8.40 -12.71 22.41
CA PRO A 21 -7.26 -13.53 22.80
C PRO A 21 -6.64 -13.06 24.11
N PRO A 22 -6.06 -13.96 24.92
CA PRO A 22 -5.23 -13.57 26.04
C PRO A 22 -4.15 -12.58 25.62
N VAL A 23 -3.80 -11.62 26.47
CA VAL A 23 -2.89 -10.52 26.14
C VAL A 23 -1.58 -11.01 25.50
N ARG A 24 -1.00 -12.09 26.04
CA ARG A 24 0.24 -12.68 25.53
C ARG A 24 0.08 -13.15 24.07
N GLU A 25 -1.02 -13.83 23.76
CA GLU A 25 -1.30 -14.32 22.40
C GLU A 25 -1.67 -13.19 21.45
N ALA A 26 -2.41 -12.19 21.94
CA ALA A 26 -2.75 -11.00 21.19
C ALA A 26 -1.50 -10.21 20.77
N ILE A 27 -0.56 -9.99 21.70
CA ILE A 27 0.72 -9.33 21.43
C ILE A 27 1.53 -10.14 20.42
N PHE A 28 1.62 -11.46 20.60
CA PHE A 28 2.38 -12.32 19.68
C PHE A 28 1.80 -12.30 18.28
N ALA A 29 0.48 -12.42 18.13
CA ALA A 29 -0.19 -12.29 16.85
C ALA A 29 0.00 -10.89 16.24
N ALA A 30 -0.10 -9.83 17.05
CA ALA A 30 0.11 -8.47 16.60
C ALA A 30 1.52 -8.25 16.05
N ILE A 31 2.55 -8.78 16.71
CA ILE A 31 3.94 -8.71 16.21
C ILE A 31 4.07 -9.45 14.89
N GLN A 32 3.43 -10.62 14.72
CA GLN A 32 3.47 -11.35 13.45
C GLN A 32 2.85 -10.56 12.31
N HIS A 33 1.68 -9.96 12.52
CA HIS A 33 1.04 -9.09 11.53
C HIS A 33 1.91 -7.86 11.24
N LEU A 34 2.47 -7.23 12.27
CA LEU A 34 3.34 -6.08 12.14
C LEU A 34 4.56 -6.39 11.25
N LEU A 35 5.26 -7.49 11.50
CA LEU A 35 6.43 -7.91 10.71
C LEU A 35 6.09 -8.13 9.24
N ALA A 36 4.88 -8.59 8.93
CA ALA A 36 4.46 -8.81 7.54
C ALA A 36 4.16 -7.52 6.78
N ILE A 37 3.72 -6.45 7.48
CA ILE A 37 3.27 -5.20 6.86
C ILE A 37 4.24 -4.04 7.04
N PHE A 38 5.14 -4.11 8.02
CA PHE A 38 6.00 -3.00 8.43
C PHE A 38 6.77 -2.41 7.25
N VAL A 39 7.42 -3.26 6.47
CA VAL A 39 8.19 -2.84 5.30
C VAL A 39 7.31 -2.16 4.26
N ALA A 40 6.09 -2.68 4.06
CA ALA A 40 5.15 -2.08 3.11
C ALA A 40 4.72 -0.66 3.53
N ILE A 41 4.68 -0.36 4.83
CA ILE A 41 4.35 0.99 5.33
C ILE A 41 5.49 1.98 5.10
N ILE A 42 6.73 1.58 5.36
CA ILE A 42 7.89 2.49 5.31
C ILE A 42 8.45 2.67 3.89
N THR A 43 8.21 1.74 2.99
CA THR A 43 8.77 1.76 1.63
C THR A 43 8.26 2.94 0.79
N PRO A 44 6.96 3.26 0.70
CA PRO A 44 6.50 4.37 -0.11
C PRO A 44 7.11 5.72 0.29
N PRO A 45 7.15 6.12 1.58
CA PRO A 45 7.79 7.37 1.98
C PRO A 45 9.30 7.40 1.64
N LEU A 46 10.02 6.28 1.76
CA LEU A 46 11.42 6.21 1.38
C LEU A 46 11.61 6.41 -0.14
N ILE A 47 10.80 5.77 -0.97
CA ILE A 47 10.83 5.93 -2.43
C ILE A 47 10.51 7.38 -2.83
N ILE A 48 9.49 7.98 -2.23
CA ILE A 48 9.08 9.36 -2.52
C ILE A 48 10.20 10.32 -2.10
N ALA A 49 10.74 10.15 -0.89
CA ALA A 49 11.83 10.97 -0.39
C ALA A 49 13.08 10.88 -1.27
N GLY A 50 13.48 9.68 -1.68
CA GLY A 50 14.60 9.44 -2.59
C GLY A 50 14.38 10.10 -3.96
N ALA A 51 13.18 9.96 -4.55
CA ALA A 51 12.83 10.55 -5.83
C ALA A 51 12.82 12.09 -5.80
N LEU A 52 12.39 12.68 -4.67
CA LEU A 52 12.36 14.13 -4.46
C LEU A 52 13.67 14.68 -3.88
N LYS A 53 14.66 13.82 -3.62
CA LYS A 53 15.98 14.16 -3.03
C LYS A 53 15.85 14.93 -1.71
N LEU A 54 14.92 14.48 -0.86
CA LEU A 54 14.73 15.08 0.45
C LEU A 54 15.90 14.77 1.38
N ASP A 55 16.18 15.67 2.31
CA ASP A 55 17.20 15.48 3.33
C ASP A 55 16.83 14.33 4.30
N LEU A 56 17.82 13.88 5.06
CA LEU A 56 17.69 12.74 5.97
C LEU A 56 16.70 13.01 7.11
N GLU A 57 16.65 14.24 7.63
CA GLU A 57 15.76 14.63 8.71
C GLU A 57 14.30 14.59 8.25
N THR A 58 14.02 15.22 7.13
CA THR A 58 12.69 15.19 6.49
C THR A 58 12.26 13.77 6.16
N THR A 59 13.15 12.96 5.58
CA THR A 59 12.86 11.56 5.24
C THR A 59 12.53 10.75 6.49
N SER A 60 13.33 10.86 7.54
CA SER A 60 13.08 10.20 8.83
C SER A 60 11.75 10.59 9.44
N PHE A 61 11.41 11.89 9.40
CA PHE A 61 10.13 12.39 9.89
C PHE A 61 8.96 11.82 9.09
N LEU A 62 9.02 11.82 7.75
CA LEU A 62 7.96 11.28 6.89
C LEU A 62 7.74 9.77 7.12
N VAL A 63 8.82 9.00 7.29
CA VAL A 63 8.74 7.57 7.64
C VAL A 63 8.06 7.38 8.99
N SER A 64 8.47 8.15 10.00
CA SER A 64 7.87 8.11 11.34
C SER A 64 6.38 8.47 11.31
N MET A 65 6.01 9.52 10.59
CA MET A 65 4.61 9.93 10.45
C MET A 65 3.78 8.92 9.65
N SER A 66 4.39 8.20 8.72
CA SER A 66 3.70 7.12 7.99
C SER A 66 3.36 5.95 8.90
N LEU A 67 4.25 5.57 9.81
CA LEU A 67 3.96 4.56 10.84
C LEU A 67 2.88 5.04 11.81
N PHE A 68 2.99 6.28 12.29
CA PHE A 68 2.03 6.88 13.22
C PHE A 68 0.62 6.98 12.61
N ALA A 69 0.51 7.52 11.40
CA ALA A 69 -0.76 7.63 10.68
C ALA A 69 -1.37 6.26 10.36
N SER A 70 -0.54 5.27 9.98
CA SER A 70 -0.99 3.89 9.75
C SER A 70 -1.56 3.26 11.01
N GLY A 71 -0.98 3.55 12.17
CA GLY A 71 -1.49 3.08 13.46
C GLY A 71 -2.88 3.65 13.78
N ILE A 72 -3.07 4.96 13.63
CA ILE A 72 -4.38 5.61 13.81
C ILE A 72 -5.40 5.03 12.83
N SER A 73 -5.03 4.90 11.57
CA SER A 73 -5.86 4.38 10.48
C SER A 73 -6.31 2.95 10.75
N THR A 74 -5.38 2.09 11.20
CA THR A 74 -5.66 0.70 11.58
C THR A 74 -6.63 0.64 12.76
N PHE A 75 -6.45 1.50 13.77
CA PHE A 75 -7.37 1.58 14.90
C PHE A 75 -8.79 1.94 14.46
N ILE A 76 -8.94 2.98 13.61
CA ILE A 76 -10.24 3.43 13.09
C ILE A 76 -10.90 2.30 12.29
N GLN A 77 -10.17 1.61 11.43
CA GLN A 77 -10.69 0.49 10.64
C GLN A 77 -11.20 -0.66 11.52
N CYS A 78 -10.41 -1.07 12.51
CA CYS A 78 -10.76 -2.18 13.39
C CYS A 78 -11.86 -1.83 14.39
N LYS A 79 -11.86 -0.61 14.95
CA LYS A 79 -12.82 -0.14 15.96
C LYS A 79 -14.19 0.15 15.36
N ARG A 80 -14.23 0.70 14.14
CA ARG A 80 -15.43 1.22 13.48
C ARG A 80 -16.12 2.30 14.32
N ILE A 81 -15.61 3.53 14.22
CA ILE A 81 -16.08 4.68 14.99
C ILE A 81 -17.16 5.43 14.20
N GLY A 82 -18.36 5.58 14.74
CA GLY A 82 -19.46 6.34 14.10
C GLY A 82 -19.86 5.84 12.71
N GLY A 83 -19.57 4.58 12.37
CA GLY A 83 -19.81 4.00 11.05
C GLY A 83 -18.63 4.12 10.08
N ILE A 84 -17.53 4.77 10.46
CA ILE A 84 -16.25 4.82 9.75
C ILE A 84 -15.43 3.61 10.19
N GLY A 85 -15.01 2.77 9.23
CA GLY A 85 -14.27 1.54 9.48
C GLY A 85 -15.05 0.28 9.12
N THR A 86 -14.32 -0.82 8.92
CA THR A 86 -14.87 -2.14 8.60
C THR A 86 -15.38 -2.87 9.84
N GLY A 87 -14.71 -2.68 10.98
CA GLY A 87 -14.88 -3.50 12.18
C GLY A 87 -14.25 -4.89 12.07
N LEU A 88 -13.41 -5.13 11.05
CA LEU A 88 -12.60 -6.34 10.86
C LEU A 88 -11.18 -6.11 11.38
N LEU A 89 -10.37 -7.15 11.48
CA LEU A 89 -8.92 -7.02 11.59
C LEU A 89 -8.40 -6.55 10.22
N CYS A 90 -8.43 -5.24 10.02
CA CYS A 90 -8.11 -4.59 8.75
C CYS A 90 -7.01 -3.56 8.98
N ILE A 91 -5.81 -3.85 8.48
CA ILE A 91 -4.65 -3.00 8.68
C ILE A 91 -4.53 -2.04 7.51
N GLN A 92 -4.21 -0.79 7.81
CA GLN A 92 -3.96 0.25 6.83
C GLN A 92 -2.52 0.74 6.91
N GLY A 93 -2.00 1.15 5.77
CA GLY A 93 -0.71 1.78 5.67
C GLY A 93 -0.53 2.52 4.37
N THR A 94 0.61 3.17 4.22
CA THR A 94 0.95 4.00 3.07
C THR A 94 0.81 3.23 1.77
N SER A 95 -0.01 3.72 0.86
CA SER A 95 -0.37 3.02 -0.38
C SER A 95 0.67 3.23 -1.48
N PHE A 96 1.08 2.12 -2.10
CA PHE A 96 1.96 2.13 -3.27
C PHE A 96 1.32 2.75 -4.52
N SER A 97 0.00 2.73 -4.62
CA SER A 97 -0.75 3.23 -5.77
C SER A 97 -0.52 4.72 -6.02
N PHE A 98 -0.24 5.47 -4.96
CA PHE A 98 -0.06 6.91 -5.01
C PHE A 98 1.38 7.38 -5.32
N ILE A 99 2.40 6.49 -5.29
CA ILE A 99 3.81 6.88 -5.43
C ILE A 99 4.05 7.74 -6.68
N GLY A 100 3.56 7.31 -7.84
CA GLY A 100 3.78 8.03 -9.10
C GLY A 100 3.19 9.44 -9.10
N PRO A 101 1.87 9.59 -8.86
CA PRO A 101 1.24 10.91 -8.79
C PRO A 101 1.79 11.81 -7.68
N ILE A 102 2.17 11.26 -6.52
CA ILE A 102 2.78 12.01 -5.43
C ILE A 102 4.16 12.55 -5.83
N ILE A 103 5.01 11.73 -6.47
CA ILE A 103 6.30 12.20 -6.97
C ILE A 103 6.09 13.32 -8.00
N SER A 104 5.14 13.18 -8.92
CA SER A 104 4.82 14.21 -9.89
C SER A 104 4.36 15.51 -9.21
N ALA A 105 3.46 15.44 -8.24
CA ALA A 105 3.01 16.60 -7.47
C ALA A 105 4.17 17.23 -6.67
N GLY A 106 5.04 16.39 -6.08
CA GLY A 106 6.21 16.85 -5.34
C GLY A 106 7.24 17.58 -6.21
N MET A 107 7.42 17.15 -7.45
CA MET A 107 8.28 17.84 -8.41
C MET A 107 7.72 19.20 -8.85
N LEU A 108 6.39 19.37 -8.80
CA LEU A 108 5.71 20.63 -9.16
C LEU A 108 5.73 21.66 -8.03
N GLY A 109 5.42 21.27 -6.80
CA GLY A 109 5.23 22.20 -5.69
C GLY A 109 5.69 21.68 -4.31
N GLY A 110 6.54 20.65 -4.29
CA GLY A 110 7.10 20.10 -3.05
C GLY A 110 6.08 19.44 -2.13
N LEU A 111 6.46 19.31 -0.85
CA LEU A 111 5.64 18.68 0.18
C LEU A 111 4.30 19.41 0.44
N PRO A 112 4.25 20.77 0.45
CA PRO A 112 2.98 21.49 0.62
C PRO A 112 1.93 21.07 -0.40
N LEU A 113 2.32 20.98 -1.68
CA LEU A 113 1.41 20.60 -2.76
C LEU A 113 0.94 19.15 -2.62
N ILE A 114 1.84 18.24 -2.23
CA ILE A 114 1.49 16.84 -1.97
C ILE A 114 0.39 16.77 -0.91
N PHE A 115 0.63 17.34 0.27
CA PHE A 115 -0.28 17.18 1.39
C PHE A 115 -1.60 17.90 1.17
N GLY A 116 -1.57 19.14 0.68
CA GLY A 116 -2.79 19.89 0.41
C GLY A 116 -3.68 19.21 -0.63
N THR A 117 -3.09 18.76 -1.74
CA THR A 117 -3.84 18.08 -2.79
C THR A 117 -4.34 16.71 -2.32
N CYS A 118 -3.55 15.92 -1.57
CA CYS A 118 -3.97 14.63 -1.02
C CYS A 118 -5.16 14.76 -0.07
N ILE A 119 -5.15 15.78 0.82
CA ILE A 119 -6.26 16.05 1.75
C ILE A 119 -7.56 16.29 0.98
N VAL A 120 -7.53 17.11 -0.06
CA VAL A 120 -8.73 17.42 -0.86
C VAL A 120 -9.12 16.21 -1.71
N ALA A 121 -8.17 15.53 -2.35
CA ALA A 121 -8.44 14.40 -3.25
C ALA A 121 -8.99 13.16 -2.51
N SER A 122 -8.66 12.97 -1.24
CA SER A 122 -9.21 11.88 -0.42
C SER A 122 -10.75 11.94 -0.29
N SER A 123 -11.35 13.13 -0.47
CA SER A 123 -12.80 13.30 -0.50
C SER A 123 -13.47 12.50 -1.62
N VAL A 124 -12.78 12.23 -2.72
CA VAL A 124 -13.29 11.41 -3.83
C VAL A 124 -13.64 10.01 -3.33
N GLU A 125 -12.78 9.38 -2.57
CA GLU A 125 -13.01 8.05 -2.00
C GLU A 125 -14.14 8.06 -0.96
N MET A 126 -14.20 9.12 -0.13
CA MET A 126 -15.31 9.29 0.82
C MET A 126 -16.66 9.39 0.09
N VAL A 127 -16.74 10.12 -1.02
CA VAL A 127 -17.94 10.23 -1.86
C VAL A 127 -18.29 8.88 -2.46
N ILE A 128 -17.31 8.17 -3.03
CA ILE A 128 -17.51 6.84 -3.62
C ILE A 128 -18.09 5.86 -2.60
N SER A 129 -17.62 5.93 -1.35
CA SER A 129 -18.15 5.09 -0.26
C SER A 129 -19.67 5.19 -0.09
N ARG A 130 -20.24 6.37 -0.34
CA ARG A 130 -21.68 6.65 -0.22
C ARG A 130 -22.49 6.14 -1.42
N ILE A 131 -21.88 6.16 -2.60
CA ILE A 131 -22.51 5.72 -3.86
C ILE A 131 -22.11 4.29 -4.26
N LEU A 132 -21.42 3.55 -3.40
CA LEU A 132 -20.91 2.20 -3.65
C LEU A 132 -21.96 1.25 -4.24
N LYS A 133 -23.22 1.38 -3.81
CA LYS A 133 -24.33 0.58 -4.33
C LYS A 133 -24.50 0.72 -5.85
N TYR A 134 -24.18 1.88 -6.40
CA TYR A 134 -24.32 2.18 -7.84
C TYR A 134 -23.01 1.87 -8.61
N THR A 135 -21.87 2.17 -8.02
CA THR A 135 -20.56 2.00 -8.66
C THR A 135 -20.14 0.55 -8.83
N ARG A 136 -20.61 -0.38 -7.98
CA ARG A 136 -20.27 -1.82 -8.06
C ARG A 136 -20.65 -2.51 -9.38
N LYS A 137 -21.54 -1.91 -10.19
CA LYS A 137 -21.86 -2.43 -11.53
C LYS A 137 -20.77 -2.14 -12.56
N ILE A 138 -20.01 -1.07 -12.33
CA ILE A 138 -18.91 -0.63 -13.19
C ILE A 138 -17.60 -1.18 -12.65
N ILE A 139 -17.47 -1.16 -11.33
CA ILE A 139 -16.32 -1.64 -10.56
C ILE A 139 -16.53 -3.14 -10.31
N THR A 140 -16.09 -3.94 -11.24
CA THR A 140 -16.18 -5.40 -11.15
C THR A 140 -14.85 -5.97 -10.62
N PRO A 141 -14.83 -7.21 -10.08
CA PRO A 141 -13.59 -7.86 -9.67
C PRO A 141 -12.57 -7.96 -10.81
N LEU A 142 -13.02 -8.05 -12.07
CA LEU A 142 -12.15 -7.99 -13.24
C LEU A 142 -11.37 -6.67 -13.31
N VAL A 143 -12.07 -5.54 -13.17
CA VAL A 143 -11.45 -4.19 -13.18
C VAL A 143 -10.49 -4.06 -12.01
N SER A 144 -10.87 -4.51 -10.81
CA SER A 144 -10.00 -4.52 -9.64
C SER A 144 -8.71 -5.34 -9.88
N GLY A 145 -8.83 -6.56 -10.41
CA GLY A 145 -7.67 -7.40 -10.72
C GLY A 145 -6.73 -6.76 -11.75
N ILE A 146 -7.28 -6.12 -12.80
CA ILE A 146 -6.48 -5.38 -13.80
C ILE A 146 -5.69 -4.25 -13.14
N VAL A 147 -6.35 -3.47 -12.30
CA VAL A 147 -5.73 -2.34 -11.60
C VAL A 147 -4.61 -2.81 -10.67
N VAL A 148 -4.87 -3.80 -9.81
CA VAL A 148 -3.87 -4.36 -8.89
C VAL A 148 -2.66 -4.92 -9.67
N THR A 149 -2.91 -5.59 -10.80
CA THR A 149 -1.82 -6.06 -11.67
C THR A 149 -0.99 -4.89 -12.20
N LEU A 150 -1.63 -3.84 -12.70
CA LEU A 150 -0.95 -2.65 -13.22
C LEU A 150 -0.17 -1.90 -12.15
N ILE A 151 -0.67 -1.85 -10.91
CA ILE A 151 0.06 -1.29 -9.77
C ILE A 151 1.38 -2.04 -9.60
N GLY A 152 1.32 -3.36 -9.44
CA GLY A 152 2.52 -4.17 -9.26
C GLY A 152 3.50 -4.02 -10.42
N MET A 153 3.03 -4.14 -11.68
CA MET A 153 3.88 -4.03 -12.86
C MET A 153 4.48 -2.64 -13.04
N SER A 154 3.74 -1.57 -12.76
CA SER A 154 4.24 -0.20 -12.87
C SER A 154 5.35 0.12 -11.87
N LEU A 155 5.30 -0.52 -10.70
CA LEU A 155 6.27 -0.33 -9.63
C LEU A 155 7.54 -1.18 -9.79
N ILE A 156 7.56 -2.20 -10.68
CA ILE A 156 8.77 -2.98 -10.98
C ILE A 156 9.92 -2.06 -11.42
N LYS A 157 9.63 -1.02 -12.23
CA LYS A 157 10.65 -0.04 -12.64
C LYS A 157 11.26 0.68 -11.43
N VAL A 158 10.46 1.02 -10.43
CA VAL A 158 10.93 1.65 -9.19
C VAL A 158 11.82 0.69 -8.41
N GLY A 159 11.39 -0.56 -8.26
CA GLY A 159 12.17 -1.61 -7.57
C GLY A 159 13.52 -1.87 -8.22
N ILE A 160 13.57 -2.01 -9.55
CA ILE A 160 14.84 -2.27 -10.26
C ILE A 160 15.76 -1.03 -10.24
N THR A 161 15.19 0.17 -10.27
CA THR A 161 15.98 1.41 -10.10
C THR A 161 16.64 1.46 -8.72
N ALA A 162 15.89 1.10 -7.66
CA ALA A 162 16.44 1.00 -6.32
C ALA A 162 17.53 -0.10 -6.23
N CYS A 163 17.36 -1.27 -6.87
CA CYS A 163 18.41 -2.30 -6.96
C CYS A 163 19.71 -1.76 -7.56
N GLY A 164 19.60 -0.86 -8.55
CA GLY A 164 20.75 -0.20 -9.17
C GLY A 164 21.44 0.85 -8.28
N GLY A 165 20.86 1.22 -7.16
CA GLY A 165 21.36 2.25 -6.25
C GLY A 165 20.54 3.53 -6.23
N GLY A 166 19.37 3.54 -6.89
CA GLY A 166 18.42 4.65 -6.87
C GLY A 166 18.85 5.86 -7.71
N VAL A 167 18.12 6.97 -7.50
CA VAL A 167 18.33 8.22 -8.22
C VAL A 167 19.69 8.84 -7.87
N SER A 168 20.16 8.69 -6.64
CA SER A 168 21.45 9.18 -6.19
C SER A 168 22.61 8.52 -6.93
N ALA A 169 22.56 7.20 -7.14
CA ALA A 169 23.57 6.48 -7.89
C ALA A 169 23.55 6.84 -9.38
N GLN A 170 22.38 7.15 -9.94
CA GLN A 170 22.28 7.66 -11.33
C GLN A 170 23.00 8.98 -11.50
N SER A 171 22.88 9.91 -10.55
CA SER A 171 23.57 11.21 -10.62
C SER A 171 25.07 11.09 -10.35
N ASN A 172 25.52 10.12 -9.58
CA ASN A 172 26.92 9.93 -9.20
C ASN A 172 27.69 8.94 -10.12
N GLY A 173 27.04 8.39 -11.15
CA GLY A 173 27.65 7.45 -12.08
C GLY A 173 27.91 6.04 -11.52
N THR A 174 27.39 5.71 -10.33
CA THR A 174 27.55 4.40 -9.68
C THR A 174 26.32 3.49 -9.87
N PHE A 175 25.38 3.91 -10.69
CA PHE A 175 24.16 3.16 -10.98
C PHE A 175 24.47 1.81 -11.63
N GLY A 176 23.88 0.74 -11.11
CA GLY A 176 24.08 -0.61 -11.63
C GLY A 176 25.46 -1.21 -11.32
N SER A 177 26.23 -0.63 -10.37
CA SER A 177 27.51 -1.20 -9.95
C SER A 177 27.32 -2.64 -9.41
N PHE A 178 28.38 -3.47 -9.54
CA PHE A 178 28.33 -4.85 -9.02
C PHE A 178 28.04 -4.89 -7.52
N GLU A 179 28.46 -3.90 -6.75
CA GLU A 179 28.14 -3.80 -5.33
C GLU A 179 26.65 -3.55 -5.08
N ASN A 180 26.05 -2.63 -5.83
CA ASN A 180 24.61 -2.35 -5.70
C ASN A 180 23.78 -3.57 -6.10
N LEU A 181 24.07 -4.15 -7.26
CA LEU A 181 23.36 -5.32 -7.74
C LEU A 181 23.61 -6.54 -6.85
N GLY A 182 24.83 -6.70 -6.30
CA GLY A 182 25.18 -7.76 -5.36
C GLY A 182 24.39 -7.67 -4.06
N LEU A 183 24.27 -6.48 -3.47
CA LEU A 183 23.44 -6.25 -2.27
C LEU A 183 21.96 -6.53 -2.53
N ALA A 184 21.41 -6.02 -3.65
CA ALA A 184 20.01 -6.25 -4.01
C ALA A 184 19.72 -7.74 -4.25
N LEU A 185 20.62 -8.43 -4.96
CA LEU A 185 20.51 -9.86 -5.23
C LEU A 185 20.62 -10.69 -3.94
N LEU A 186 21.53 -10.34 -3.04
CA LEU A 186 21.66 -10.98 -1.74
C LEU A 186 20.34 -10.93 -0.97
N VAL A 187 19.75 -9.73 -0.84
CA VAL A 187 18.48 -9.55 -0.14
C VAL A 187 17.36 -10.36 -0.81
N LEU A 188 17.26 -10.30 -2.13
CA LEU A 188 16.27 -11.04 -2.90
C LEU A 188 16.40 -12.56 -2.66
N ILE A 189 17.60 -13.11 -2.75
CA ILE A 189 17.87 -14.54 -2.52
C ILE A 189 17.51 -14.92 -1.08
N LEU A 190 17.92 -14.12 -0.09
CA LEU A 190 17.61 -14.39 1.31
C LEU A 190 16.09 -14.44 1.54
N ILE A 191 15.35 -13.47 1.00
CA ILE A 191 13.88 -13.46 1.12
C ILE A 191 13.27 -14.73 0.52
N ILE A 192 13.73 -15.14 -0.67
CA ILE A 192 13.25 -16.37 -1.33
C ILE A 192 13.57 -17.61 -0.48
N LEU A 193 14.79 -17.72 0.04
CA LEU A 193 15.22 -18.86 0.86
C LEU A 193 14.38 -18.96 2.15
N PHE A 194 14.20 -17.85 2.87
CA PHE A 194 13.38 -17.84 4.09
C PHE A 194 11.89 -18.05 3.78
N ASN A 195 11.38 -17.51 2.68
CA ASN A 195 10.01 -17.71 2.26
C ASN A 195 9.71 -19.18 1.88
N ARG A 196 10.71 -19.91 1.38
CA ARG A 196 10.61 -21.35 1.08
C ARG A 196 10.60 -22.23 2.34
N SER A 197 10.95 -21.68 3.50
CA SER A 197 11.05 -22.45 4.75
C SER A 197 9.72 -23.10 5.14
N SER A 198 9.81 -24.35 5.63
CA SER A 198 8.67 -25.06 6.25
C SER A 198 8.28 -24.41 7.60
N ASN A 199 9.22 -23.70 8.24
CA ASN A 199 8.93 -22.96 9.46
C ASN A 199 8.08 -21.73 9.12
N ARG A 200 6.86 -21.71 9.64
CA ARG A 200 5.89 -20.65 9.44
C ARG A 200 6.42 -19.27 9.82
N TYR A 201 7.14 -19.15 10.93
CA TYR A 201 7.67 -17.88 11.42
C TYR A 201 8.77 -17.32 10.51
N LEU A 202 9.69 -18.18 10.06
CA LEU A 202 10.73 -17.76 9.11
C LEU A 202 10.13 -17.31 7.77
N ARG A 203 9.13 -18.03 7.27
CA ARG A 203 8.43 -17.66 6.04
C ARG A 203 7.73 -16.30 6.15
N MET A 204 7.05 -16.03 7.28
CA MET A 204 6.34 -14.78 7.49
C MET A 204 7.27 -13.58 7.65
N SER A 205 8.39 -13.79 8.32
CA SER A 205 9.40 -12.74 8.57
C SER A 205 10.45 -12.63 7.46
N SER A 206 10.30 -13.36 6.36
CA SER A 206 11.33 -13.48 5.31
C SER A 206 11.82 -12.13 4.77
N ILE A 207 10.91 -11.20 4.52
CA ILE A 207 11.24 -9.85 4.02
C ILE A 207 12.03 -9.07 5.08
N VAL A 208 11.57 -9.08 6.33
CA VAL A 208 12.24 -8.37 7.44
C VAL A 208 13.62 -8.96 7.71
N ILE A 209 13.75 -10.29 7.74
CA ILE A 209 15.03 -10.98 7.93
C ILE A 209 15.99 -10.65 6.77
N GLY A 210 15.52 -10.71 5.53
CA GLY A 210 16.30 -10.36 4.35
C GLY A 210 16.82 -8.92 4.40
N LEU A 211 15.96 -7.97 4.81
CA LEU A 211 16.34 -6.57 4.98
C LEU A 211 17.35 -6.39 6.13
N ILE A 212 17.16 -7.01 7.29
CA ILE A 212 18.09 -6.92 8.41
C ILE A 212 19.46 -7.43 8.00
N ILE A 213 19.54 -8.61 7.38
CA ILE A 213 20.82 -9.17 6.93
C ILE A 213 21.45 -8.27 5.85
N GLY A 214 20.68 -7.81 4.86
CA GLY A 214 21.15 -6.88 3.84
C GLY A 214 21.68 -5.57 4.43
N TYR A 215 20.99 -5.05 5.45
CA TYR A 215 21.41 -3.85 6.18
C TYR A 215 22.71 -4.06 6.94
N LEU A 216 22.87 -5.20 7.64
CA LEU A 216 24.10 -5.56 8.35
C LEU A 216 25.29 -5.75 7.39
N VAL A 217 25.05 -6.37 6.23
CA VAL A 217 26.09 -6.52 5.20
C VAL A 217 26.50 -5.14 4.64
N ALA A 218 25.53 -4.27 4.35
CA ALA A 218 25.80 -2.92 3.88
C ALA A 218 26.57 -2.09 4.92
N TRP A 219 26.27 -2.26 6.19
CA TRP A 219 27.04 -1.66 7.29
C TRP A 219 28.47 -2.19 7.33
N GLY A 220 28.66 -3.50 7.24
CA GLY A 220 30.00 -4.12 7.16
C GLY A 220 30.85 -3.65 5.97
N LEU A 221 30.19 -3.25 4.87
CA LEU A 221 30.82 -2.64 3.70
C LEU A 221 31.09 -1.13 3.85
N GLY A 222 30.79 -0.54 5.02
CA GLY A 222 31.01 0.88 5.30
C GLY A 222 30.02 1.82 4.57
N ARG A 223 28.87 1.30 4.11
CA ARG A 223 27.88 2.10 3.37
C ARG A 223 26.87 2.82 4.26
N ILE A 224 26.92 2.60 5.56
CA ILE A 224 25.98 3.18 6.52
C ILE A 224 26.78 3.93 7.58
N ASP A 225 26.51 5.20 7.72
CA ASP A 225 27.06 6.04 8.77
C ASP A 225 26.02 6.26 9.88
N PHE A 226 26.26 5.66 11.03
CA PHE A 226 25.42 5.82 12.21
C PHE A 226 25.76 7.06 13.05
N SER A 227 26.73 7.87 12.67
CA SER A 227 27.07 9.10 13.42
C SER A 227 25.89 10.04 13.54
N ALA A 228 25.04 10.09 12.50
CA ALA A 228 23.80 10.86 12.50
C ALA A 228 22.78 10.39 13.56
N VAL A 229 22.80 9.11 13.97
CA VAL A 229 21.82 8.56 14.93
C VAL A 229 21.97 9.17 16.31
N GLN A 230 23.20 9.57 16.70
CA GLN A 230 23.46 10.17 18.01
C GLN A 230 22.81 11.55 18.16
N SER A 231 22.52 12.22 17.06
CA SER A 231 21.90 13.55 17.04
C SER A 231 20.37 13.54 17.13
N PHE A 232 19.74 12.37 16.93
CA PHE A 232 18.30 12.22 16.89
C PHE A 232 17.77 11.48 18.13
N GLY A 233 17.79 12.17 19.28
CA GLY A 233 17.15 11.70 20.51
C GLY A 233 15.79 12.36 20.72
N GLY A 234 14.89 11.70 21.48
CA GLY A 234 13.60 12.26 21.88
C GLY A 234 12.39 11.61 21.20
N PHE A 235 11.29 12.35 21.20
CA PHE A 235 10.02 11.93 20.59
C PHE A 235 9.68 12.80 19.40
N ASN A 236 9.25 12.19 18.30
CA ASN A 236 8.58 12.90 17.20
C ASN A 236 7.18 13.30 17.66
N ILE A 237 6.97 14.60 17.83
CA ILE A 237 5.63 15.12 18.05
C ILE A 237 4.95 15.25 16.69
N PRO A 238 3.81 14.58 16.46
CA PRO A 238 3.07 14.74 15.21
C PRO A 238 2.49 16.16 15.15
N LEU A 239 3.20 17.03 14.43
CA LEU A 239 2.77 18.42 14.21
C LEU A 239 1.90 18.45 12.94
N PRO A 240 0.58 18.72 13.05
CA PRO A 240 -0.26 18.87 11.87
C PRO A 240 0.26 19.99 10.96
N PHE A 241 0.19 19.76 9.64
CA PHE A 241 0.54 20.77 8.63
C PHE A 241 1.97 21.34 8.73
N LYS A 242 2.94 20.56 9.24
CA LYS A 242 4.35 21.00 9.43
C LYS A 242 4.95 21.63 8.18
N TYR A 243 4.66 21.08 7.01
CA TYR A 243 5.21 21.55 5.73
C TYR A 243 4.30 22.53 4.99
N GLY A 244 3.18 22.94 5.59
CA GLY A 244 2.19 23.77 4.91
C GLY A 244 1.29 22.99 3.96
N LEU A 245 0.40 23.72 3.29
CA LEU A 245 -0.56 23.16 2.32
C LEU A 245 -0.57 24.03 1.07
N ASP A 246 -0.59 23.39 -0.08
CA ASP A 246 -0.80 24.01 -1.38
C ASP A 246 -1.72 23.11 -2.22
N PHE A 247 -2.26 23.65 -3.32
CA PHE A 247 -3.24 22.94 -4.13
C PHE A 247 -3.04 23.20 -5.60
N ASP A 248 -2.99 22.12 -6.39
CA ASP A 248 -3.03 22.17 -7.84
C ASP A 248 -4.18 21.31 -8.38
N PHE A 249 -4.96 21.88 -9.30
CA PHE A 249 -6.14 21.21 -9.85
C PHE A 249 -5.79 20.01 -10.73
N SER A 250 -4.67 20.05 -11.45
CA SER A 250 -4.22 18.93 -12.28
C SER A 250 -3.75 17.76 -11.41
N ALA A 251 -2.98 18.05 -10.35
CA ALA A 251 -2.58 17.07 -9.36
C ALA A 251 -3.80 16.49 -8.62
N PHE A 252 -4.81 17.30 -8.31
CA PHE A 252 -6.07 16.84 -7.72
C PHE A 252 -6.79 15.83 -8.62
N ILE A 253 -6.89 16.06 -9.92
CA ILE A 253 -7.52 15.11 -10.84
C ILE A 253 -6.71 13.80 -10.89
N ALA A 254 -5.39 13.88 -10.98
CA ALA A 254 -4.53 12.70 -11.02
C ALA A 254 -4.66 11.86 -9.74
N LEU A 255 -4.59 12.49 -8.56
CA LEU A 255 -4.75 11.82 -7.27
C LEU A 255 -6.19 11.33 -7.06
N GLY A 256 -7.20 12.10 -7.46
CA GLY A 256 -8.61 11.72 -7.37
C GLY A 256 -8.94 10.47 -8.17
N LEU A 257 -8.33 10.29 -9.36
CA LEU A 257 -8.45 9.06 -10.13
C LEU A 257 -7.81 7.86 -9.42
N ILE A 258 -6.68 8.07 -8.72
CA ILE A 258 -6.09 7.01 -7.90
C ILE A 258 -7.01 6.68 -6.71
N PHE A 259 -7.60 7.68 -6.04
CA PHE A 259 -8.58 7.45 -4.98
C PHE A 259 -9.82 6.69 -5.45
N LEU A 260 -10.26 6.90 -6.70
CA LEU A 260 -11.30 6.06 -7.31
C LEU A 260 -10.84 4.59 -7.42
N ILE A 261 -9.58 4.39 -7.81
CA ILE A 261 -8.99 3.07 -8.00
C ILE A 261 -8.77 2.36 -6.66
N THR A 262 -8.26 3.07 -5.65
CA THR A 262 -8.05 2.50 -4.31
C THR A 262 -9.36 2.16 -3.61
N ALA A 263 -10.44 2.90 -3.86
CA ALA A 263 -11.77 2.50 -3.40
C ALA A 263 -12.21 1.13 -3.94
N ILE A 264 -11.82 0.79 -5.18
CA ILE A 264 -12.08 -0.52 -5.79
C ILE A 264 -11.21 -1.60 -5.15
N GLU A 265 -9.92 -1.31 -4.96
CA GLU A 265 -8.97 -2.18 -4.28
C GLU A 265 -9.45 -2.48 -2.86
N ALA A 266 -9.78 -1.44 -2.08
CA ALA A 266 -10.30 -1.57 -0.73
C ALA A 266 -11.59 -2.41 -0.67
N TYR A 267 -12.50 -2.25 -1.63
CA TYR A 267 -13.70 -3.10 -1.71
C TYR A 267 -13.34 -4.59 -1.87
N GLY A 268 -12.39 -4.89 -2.74
CA GLY A 268 -11.89 -6.26 -2.97
C GLY A 268 -11.25 -6.85 -1.71
N ASP A 269 -10.38 -6.09 -1.06
CA ASP A 269 -9.68 -6.53 0.15
C ASP A 269 -10.61 -6.71 1.35
N ILE A 270 -11.59 -5.83 1.52
CA ILE A 270 -12.62 -5.95 2.57
C ILE A 270 -13.50 -7.19 2.30
N THR A 271 -13.79 -7.48 1.03
CA THR A 271 -14.54 -8.70 0.66
C THR A 271 -13.75 -9.95 1.04
N ALA A 272 -12.47 -9.99 0.65
CA ALA A 272 -11.58 -11.10 0.98
C ALA A 272 -11.41 -11.26 2.51
N ASN A 273 -11.21 -10.16 3.23
CA ASN A 273 -11.09 -10.17 4.69
C ASN A 273 -12.38 -10.68 5.35
N SER A 274 -13.55 -10.21 4.90
CA SER A 274 -14.85 -10.68 5.40
C SER A 274 -15.00 -12.19 5.22
N LEU A 275 -14.68 -12.69 4.02
CA LEU A 275 -14.76 -14.12 3.71
C LEU A 275 -13.87 -14.97 4.62
N ILE A 276 -12.61 -14.57 4.76
CA ILE A 276 -11.61 -15.27 5.59
C ILE A 276 -11.99 -15.23 7.07
N SER A 277 -12.59 -14.12 7.50
CA SER A 277 -13.05 -13.94 8.89
C SER A 277 -14.38 -14.64 9.20
N GLY A 278 -14.97 -15.37 8.23
CA GLY A 278 -16.26 -16.05 8.40
C GLY A 278 -17.46 -15.09 8.44
N GLU A 279 -17.29 -13.88 7.91
CA GLU A 279 -18.28 -12.83 7.92
C GLU A 279 -19.00 -12.72 6.57
N PRO A 280 -20.25 -12.21 6.53
CA PRO A 280 -21.01 -12.08 5.29
C PRO A 280 -20.28 -11.25 4.24
N VAL A 281 -20.30 -11.70 2.98
CA VAL A 281 -19.75 -11.00 1.80
C VAL A 281 -20.86 -10.45 0.88
N GLU A 282 -22.13 -10.61 1.29
CA GLU A 282 -23.30 -10.11 0.57
C GLU A 282 -24.35 -9.54 1.53
N GLY A 283 -25.36 -8.89 0.98
CA GLY A 283 -26.47 -8.35 1.72
C GLY A 283 -26.18 -7.01 2.42
N LYS A 284 -27.14 -6.54 3.21
CA LYS A 284 -27.10 -5.19 3.84
C LYS A 284 -25.94 -5.02 4.82
N VAL A 285 -25.59 -6.09 5.56
CA VAL A 285 -24.51 -6.06 6.57
C VAL A 285 -23.17 -5.84 5.89
N PHE A 286 -22.91 -6.60 4.83
CA PHE A 286 -21.66 -6.46 4.05
C PHE A 286 -21.55 -5.09 3.37
N ILE A 287 -22.62 -4.62 2.70
CA ILE A 287 -22.62 -3.29 2.05
C ILE A 287 -22.31 -2.19 3.06
N LYS A 288 -22.92 -2.25 4.26
CA LYS A 288 -22.65 -1.29 5.33
C LYS A 288 -21.20 -1.35 5.84
N ARG A 289 -20.61 -2.56 5.88
CA ARG A 289 -19.20 -2.79 6.25
C ARG A 289 -18.26 -2.25 5.19
N ALA A 290 -18.47 -2.61 3.94
CA ALA A 290 -17.65 -2.17 2.81
C ALA A 290 -17.70 -0.64 2.63
N SER A 291 -18.91 -0.06 2.67
CA SER A 291 -19.06 1.41 2.64
C SER A 291 -18.35 2.09 3.81
N GLY A 292 -18.46 1.56 5.03
CA GLY A 292 -17.76 2.09 6.20
C GLY A 292 -16.24 1.96 6.09
N GLY A 293 -15.75 0.88 5.51
CA GLY A 293 -14.31 0.63 5.30
C GLY A 293 -13.71 1.56 4.25
N ILE A 294 -14.38 1.74 3.11
CA ILE A 294 -13.95 2.67 2.06
C ILE A 294 -14.04 4.13 2.55
N LEU A 295 -15.08 4.46 3.32
CA LEU A 295 -15.17 5.78 3.96
C LEU A 295 -13.97 6.03 4.88
N ALA A 296 -13.58 5.00 5.64
CA ALA A 296 -12.41 5.10 6.51
C ALA A 296 -11.11 5.20 5.73
N ASP A 297 -11.00 4.55 4.57
CA ASP A 297 -9.82 4.62 3.71
C ASP A 297 -9.56 6.07 3.26
N GLY A 298 -10.59 6.73 2.71
CA GLY A 298 -10.49 8.14 2.34
C GLY A 298 -10.27 9.07 3.55
N PHE A 299 -11.00 8.86 4.66
CA PHE A 299 -10.86 9.65 5.88
C PHE A 299 -9.46 9.51 6.50
N ASN A 300 -8.92 8.31 6.54
CA ASN A 300 -7.58 8.03 7.05
C ASN A 300 -6.48 8.61 6.13
N SER A 301 -6.71 8.64 4.82
CA SER A 301 -5.83 9.32 3.86
C SER A 301 -5.82 10.84 4.07
N MET A 302 -6.99 11.43 4.40
CA MET A 302 -7.07 12.84 4.80
C MET A 302 -6.28 13.09 6.09
N LEU A 303 -6.46 12.24 7.12
CA LEU A 303 -5.71 12.34 8.37
C LEU A 303 -4.20 12.16 8.14
N ALA A 304 -3.80 11.24 7.26
CA ALA A 304 -2.41 11.05 6.90
C ALA A 304 -1.81 12.33 6.31
N GLY A 305 -2.50 13.00 5.38
CA GLY A 305 -2.05 14.28 4.83
C GLY A 305 -1.92 15.38 5.90
N ILE A 306 -2.88 15.47 6.83
CA ILE A 306 -2.83 16.41 7.98
C ILE A 306 -1.59 16.13 8.85
N LEU A 307 -1.26 14.87 9.07
CA LEU A 307 -0.12 14.41 9.88
C LEU A 307 1.20 14.36 9.09
N ASN A 308 1.25 14.95 7.91
CA ASN A 308 2.43 14.95 7.02
C ASN A 308 2.88 13.54 6.62
N SER A 309 1.92 12.69 6.33
CA SER A 309 2.12 11.36 5.77
C SER A 309 1.41 11.26 4.41
N PHE A 310 1.58 10.14 3.74
CA PHE A 310 1.00 9.88 2.44
C PHE A 310 -0.31 9.10 2.55
N PRO A 311 -1.18 9.11 1.51
CA PRO A 311 -2.44 8.38 1.53
C PRO A 311 -2.29 6.92 1.92
N ASN A 312 -3.20 6.47 2.74
CA ASN A 312 -3.26 5.10 3.24
C ASN A 312 -4.23 4.24 2.40
N SER A 313 -4.02 2.94 2.40
CA SER A 313 -4.96 1.96 1.85
C SER A 313 -4.97 0.69 2.70
N VAL A 314 -6.01 -0.12 2.53
CA VAL A 314 -6.13 -1.44 3.17
C VAL A 314 -5.06 -2.37 2.60
N PHE A 315 -4.39 -3.12 3.46
CA PHE A 315 -3.33 -4.05 3.05
C PHE A 315 -3.86 -5.47 2.83
N ALA A 316 -3.85 -5.93 1.58
CA ALA A 316 -4.16 -7.31 1.19
C ALA A 316 -3.26 -8.35 1.88
N GLN A 317 -2.01 -8.00 2.20
CA GLN A 317 -1.07 -8.86 2.93
C GLN A 317 -1.63 -9.30 4.28
N ASN A 318 -2.41 -8.45 4.92
CA ASN A 318 -3.07 -8.77 6.18
C ASN A 318 -4.04 -9.96 6.04
N ASN A 319 -4.72 -10.09 4.90
CA ASN A 319 -5.63 -11.20 4.65
C ASN A 319 -4.88 -12.54 4.62
N GLY A 320 -3.68 -12.55 4.02
CA GLY A 320 -2.79 -13.71 4.08
C GLY A 320 -2.34 -14.05 5.50
N MET A 321 -2.12 -13.03 6.33
CA MET A 321 -1.73 -13.22 7.73
C MET A 321 -2.86 -13.83 8.55
N ILE A 322 -4.10 -13.39 8.38
CA ILE A 322 -5.27 -13.99 9.04
C ILE A 322 -5.38 -15.47 8.69
N GLN A 323 -5.24 -15.83 7.41
CA GLN A 323 -5.26 -17.23 6.97
C GLN A 323 -4.14 -18.06 7.59
N LEU A 324 -2.93 -17.49 7.70
CA LEU A 324 -1.77 -18.17 8.23
C LEU A 324 -1.84 -18.34 9.76
N THR A 325 -2.27 -17.30 10.48
CA THR A 325 -2.31 -17.31 11.95
C THR A 325 -3.56 -17.97 12.49
N GLY A 326 -4.64 -18.00 11.70
CA GLY A 326 -5.96 -18.36 12.19
C GLY A 326 -6.57 -17.29 13.13
N VAL A 327 -6.02 -16.07 13.13
CA VAL A 327 -6.45 -14.99 14.03
C VAL A 327 -7.12 -13.89 13.21
N ALA A 328 -8.45 -13.80 13.33
CA ALA A 328 -9.26 -12.75 12.70
C ALA A 328 -9.76 -11.69 13.68
N SER A 329 -9.32 -11.74 14.93
CA SER A 329 -9.80 -10.87 16.00
C SER A 329 -9.44 -9.41 15.77
N ARG A 330 -10.45 -8.53 15.69
CA ARG A 330 -10.24 -7.08 15.60
C ARG A 330 -9.51 -6.47 16.81
N TYR A 331 -9.54 -7.15 17.96
CA TYR A 331 -8.83 -6.70 19.15
C TYR A 331 -7.31 -6.80 18.97
N VAL A 332 -6.82 -7.77 18.19
CA VAL A 332 -5.40 -7.84 17.80
C VAL A 332 -5.02 -6.61 16.96
N GLY A 333 -5.94 -6.09 16.14
CA GLY A 333 -5.74 -4.85 15.40
C GLY A 333 -5.45 -3.63 16.29
N TYR A 334 -5.99 -3.59 17.51
CA TYR A 334 -5.69 -2.50 18.46
C TYR A 334 -4.26 -2.57 19.00
N TYR A 335 -3.71 -3.77 19.21
CA TYR A 335 -2.30 -3.94 19.58
C TYR A 335 -1.38 -3.54 18.42
N ILE A 336 -1.73 -3.94 17.19
CA ILE A 336 -0.98 -3.55 15.98
C ILE A 336 -0.97 -2.02 15.85
N ALA A 337 -2.13 -1.38 16.00
CA ALA A 337 -2.26 0.06 15.96
C ALA A 337 -1.39 0.75 17.03
N GLY A 338 -1.41 0.24 18.26
CA GLY A 338 -0.58 0.72 19.36
C GLY A 338 0.92 0.61 19.04
N PHE A 339 1.38 -0.51 18.51
CA PHE A 339 2.77 -0.69 18.12
C PHE A 339 3.18 0.26 16.99
N LEU A 340 2.35 0.44 15.96
CA LEU A 340 2.63 1.37 14.86
C LEU A 340 2.71 2.82 15.35
N ILE A 341 1.79 3.25 16.24
CA ILE A 341 1.81 4.58 16.86
C ILE A 341 3.10 4.75 17.67
N LEU A 342 3.46 3.79 18.51
CA LEU A 342 4.67 3.84 19.31
C LEU A 342 5.92 3.94 18.42
N LEU A 343 6.04 3.08 17.40
CA LEU A 343 7.18 3.12 16.47
C LEU A 343 7.27 4.46 15.73
N GLY A 344 6.14 5.05 15.35
CA GLY A 344 6.10 6.35 14.69
C GLY A 344 6.47 7.53 15.58
N LEU A 345 6.35 7.40 16.91
CA LEU A 345 6.74 8.45 17.86
C LEU A 345 8.26 8.49 18.13
N PHE A 346 9.01 7.45 17.76
CA PHE A 346 10.46 7.41 17.95
C PHE A 346 11.21 7.80 16.67
N PRO A 347 11.87 8.98 16.60
CA PRO A 347 12.64 9.42 15.43
C PRO A 347 13.69 8.41 15.00
N SER A 348 14.31 7.74 15.97
CA SER A 348 15.33 6.73 15.73
C SER A 348 14.86 5.59 14.82
N VAL A 349 13.57 5.24 14.88
CA VAL A 349 12.99 4.21 13.99
C VAL A 349 13.00 4.73 12.55
N GLY A 350 12.45 5.92 12.31
CA GLY A 350 12.45 6.54 10.99
C GLY A 350 13.86 6.70 10.43
N LEU A 351 14.81 7.15 11.27
CA LEU A 351 16.20 7.37 10.90
C LEU A 351 16.91 6.07 10.49
N ILE A 352 16.77 5.00 11.27
CA ILE A 352 17.39 3.70 10.94
C ILE A 352 16.96 3.24 9.54
N PHE A 353 15.67 3.40 9.19
CA PHE A 353 15.18 3.01 7.86
C PHE A 353 15.56 4.02 6.77
N SER A 354 15.70 5.31 7.08
CA SER A 354 16.16 6.33 6.14
C SER A 354 17.64 6.16 5.75
N LEU A 355 18.44 5.57 6.64
CA LEU A 355 19.83 5.22 6.38
C LEU A 355 19.99 3.92 5.57
N MET A 356 18.89 3.20 5.30
CA MET A 356 18.95 1.95 4.55
C MET A 356 19.37 2.22 3.10
N PRO A 357 20.45 1.60 2.62
CA PRO A 357 20.89 1.77 1.24
C PRO A 357 19.79 1.31 0.25
N GLU A 358 19.58 2.10 -0.79
CA GLU A 358 18.57 1.83 -1.81
C GLU A 358 18.64 0.41 -2.41
N PRO A 359 19.82 -0.19 -2.68
CA PRO A 359 19.90 -1.57 -3.17
C PRO A 359 19.32 -2.61 -2.21
N VAL A 360 19.48 -2.41 -0.90
CA VAL A 360 18.89 -3.31 0.12
C VAL A 360 17.36 -3.25 0.06
N LEU A 361 16.82 -2.02 0.02
CA LEU A 361 15.40 -1.79 -0.14
C LEU A 361 14.88 -2.31 -1.49
N GLY A 362 15.67 -2.11 -2.57
CA GLY A 362 15.36 -2.54 -3.93
C GLY A 362 15.15 -4.05 -4.06
N GLY A 363 16.02 -4.86 -3.46
CA GLY A 363 15.88 -6.32 -3.48
C GLY A 363 14.57 -6.80 -2.85
N ALA A 364 14.15 -6.19 -1.75
CA ALA A 364 12.88 -6.52 -1.09
C ALA A 364 11.67 -6.01 -1.89
N THR A 365 11.71 -4.75 -2.33
CA THR A 365 10.57 -4.11 -3.02
C THR A 365 10.30 -4.73 -4.39
N LEU A 366 11.33 -5.15 -5.12
CA LEU A 366 11.17 -5.84 -6.40
C LEU A 366 10.31 -7.09 -6.25
N LEU A 367 10.57 -7.92 -5.23
CA LEU A 367 9.75 -9.09 -4.94
C LEU A 367 8.33 -8.70 -4.49
N MET A 368 8.21 -7.67 -3.64
CA MET A 368 6.90 -7.18 -3.18
C MET A 368 6.03 -6.73 -4.36
N PHE A 369 6.57 -5.97 -5.30
CA PHE A 369 5.82 -5.51 -6.48
C PHE A 369 5.42 -6.68 -7.39
N GLY A 370 6.30 -7.67 -7.57
CA GLY A 370 5.97 -8.91 -8.25
C GLY A 370 4.83 -9.68 -7.57
N THR A 371 4.81 -9.73 -6.24
CA THR A 371 3.70 -10.39 -5.51
C THR A 371 2.39 -9.63 -5.61
N VAL A 372 2.41 -8.30 -5.63
CA VAL A 372 1.21 -7.46 -5.90
C VAL A 372 0.67 -7.74 -7.29
N ALA A 373 1.53 -7.73 -8.33
CA ALA A 373 1.11 -8.07 -9.69
C ALA A 373 0.48 -9.48 -9.76
N SER A 374 1.10 -10.45 -9.10
CA SER A 374 0.61 -11.83 -9.00
C SER A 374 -0.75 -11.93 -8.30
N ALA A 375 -1.00 -11.11 -7.28
CA ALA A 375 -2.29 -11.05 -6.61
C ALA A 375 -3.38 -10.53 -7.55
N GLY A 376 -3.10 -9.49 -8.32
CA GLY A 376 -4.01 -8.98 -9.35
C GLY A 376 -4.34 -10.02 -10.42
N ILE A 377 -3.32 -10.75 -10.92
CA ILE A 377 -3.50 -11.84 -11.87
C ILE A 377 -4.42 -12.93 -11.29
N ARG A 378 -4.26 -13.28 -10.01
CA ARG A 378 -5.16 -14.26 -9.36
C ARG A 378 -6.60 -13.79 -9.30
N ILE A 379 -6.83 -12.50 -9.05
CA ILE A 379 -8.18 -11.93 -9.06
C ILE A 379 -8.79 -12.03 -10.46
N ILE A 380 -8.02 -11.73 -11.52
CA ILE A 380 -8.47 -11.87 -12.91
C ILE A 380 -8.79 -13.33 -13.23
N ALA A 381 -7.89 -14.25 -12.88
CA ALA A 381 -8.03 -15.69 -13.17
C ALA A 381 -9.22 -16.33 -12.45
N ALA A 382 -9.65 -15.76 -11.33
CA ALA A 382 -10.85 -16.20 -10.62
C ALA A 382 -12.17 -15.80 -11.32
N GLN A 383 -12.10 -14.95 -12.35
CA GLN A 383 -13.27 -14.54 -13.11
C GLN A 383 -13.47 -15.40 -14.38
N LYS A 384 -14.70 -15.48 -14.87
CA LYS A 384 -14.98 -16.08 -16.18
C LYS A 384 -14.44 -15.16 -17.29
N ILE A 385 -13.32 -15.55 -17.89
CA ILE A 385 -12.67 -14.76 -18.96
C ILE A 385 -13.38 -15.05 -20.29
N ASN A 386 -14.45 -14.34 -20.56
CA ASN A 386 -15.14 -14.34 -21.84
C ASN A 386 -14.51 -13.34 -22.82
N ARG A 387 -15.03 -13.26 -24.07
CA ARG A 387 -14.51 -12.36 -25.12
C ARG A 387 -14.48 -10.88 -24.66
N LYS A 388 -15.50 -10.43 -23.91
CA LYS A 388 -15.52 -9.07 -23.33
C LYS A 388 -14.37 -8.87 -22.35
N ALA A 389 -14.23 -9.77 -21.40
CA ALA A 389 -13.16 -9.70 -20.39
C ALA A 389 -11.77 -9.67 -21.05
N THR A 390 -11.54 -10.51 -22.07
CA THR A 390 -10.28 -10.53 -22.83
C THR A 390 -9.97 -9.17 -23.45
N LEU A 391 -10.95 -8.51 -24.08
CA LEU A 391 -10.75 -7.18 -24.68
C LEU A 391 -10.49 -6.10 -23.62
N VAL A 392 -11.22 -6.13 -22.50
CA VAL A 392 -10.99 -5.17 -21.39
C VAL A 392 -9.58 -5.33 -20.84
N ILE A 393 -9.11 -6.56 -20.59
CA ILE A 393 -7.77 -6.85 -20.11
C ILE A 393 -6.72 -6.35 -21.13
N ALA A 394 -6.88 -6.73 -22.40
CA ALA A 394 -5.92 -6.39 -23.47
C ALA A 394 -5.76 -4.89 -23.62
N LEU A 395 -6.87 -4.14 -23.74
CA LEU A 395 -6.84 -2.69 -23.87
C LEU A 395 -6.21 -2.00 -22.66
N SER A 396 -6.58 -2.46 -21.45
CA SER A 396 -6.11 -1.85 -20.20
C SER A 396 -4.61 -2.03 -19.99
N PHE A 397 -4.11 -3.24 -20.25
CA PHE A 397 -2.67 -3.50 -20.16
C PHE A 397 -1.89 -2.82 -21.29
N ALA A 398 -2.38 -2.88 -22.53
CA ALA A 398 -1.73 -2.23 -23.65
C ALA A 398 -1.57 -0.73 -23.39
N LEU A 399 -2.65 -0.02 -23.06
CA LEU A 399 -2.59 1.43 -22.84
C LEU A 399 -1.90 1.80 -21.52
N GLY A 400 -2.13 1.05 -20.45
CA GLY A 400 -1.50 1.32 -19.14
C GLY A 400 0.02 1.13 -19.16
N LEU A 401 0.52 0.09 -19.82
CA LEU A 401 1.95 -0.18 -19.88
C LEU A 401 2.65 0.69 -20.96
N SER A 402 1.97 1.01 -22.09
CA SER A 402 2.59 1.79 -23.15
C SER A 402 3.07 3.16 -22.70
N VAL A 403 2.29 3.87 -21.90
CA VAL A 403 2.68 5.20 -21.36
C VAL A 403 3.86 5.14 -20.39
N LYS A 404 4.11 3.98 -19.79
CA LYS A 404 5.31 3.75 -18.95
C LYS A 404 6.53 3.37 -19.75
N MET A 405 6.33 2.66 -20.88
CA MET A 405 7.41 2.22 -21.75
C MET A 405 7.87 3.33 -22.72
N VAL A 406 6.92 4.15 -23.20
CA VAL A 406 7.16 5.22 -24.16
C VAL A 406 6.44 6.49 -23.66
N PRO A 407 6.98 7.17 -22.61
CA PRO A 407 6.36 8.39 -22.06
C PRO A 407 6.25 9.52 -23.08
N GLU A 408 7.13 9.52 -24.07
CA GLU A 408 7.21 10.53 -25.14
C GLU A 408 5.94 10.57 -26.01
N ILE A 409 5.11 9.53 -25.97
CA ILE A 409 3.83 9.50 -26.71
C ILE A 409 2.89 10.63 -26.28
N LEU A 410 3.07 11.14 -25.07
CA LEU A 410 2.28 12.23 -24.51
C LEU A 410 2.90 13.62 -24.78
N CYS A 411 4.05 13.74 -25.47
CA CYS A 411 4.80 15.00 -25.58
C CYS A 411 4.01 16.16 -26.20
N GLN A 412 3.06 15.89 -27.11
CA GLN A 412 2.22 16.87 -27.74
C GLN A 412 0.95 17.27 -26.97
N PHE A 413 0.66 16.57 -25.88
CA PHE A 413 -0.52 16.87 -25.06
C PHE A 413 -0.25 18.00 -24.07
N PRO A 414 -1.29 18.77 -23.66
CA PRO A 414 -1.19 19.76 -22.60
C PRO A 414 -0.66 19.14 -21.29
N GLU A 415 0.05 19.94 -20.49
CA GLU A 415 0.64 19.47 -19.21
C GLU A 415 -0.38 18.81 -18.29
N SER A 416 -1.61 19.33 -18.22
CA SER A 416 -2.68 18.74 -17.43
C SER A 416 -2.98 17.29 -17.84
N ILE A 417 -2.99 16.99 -19.15
CA ILE A 417 -3.22 15.64 -19.68
C ILE A 417 -2.00 14.76 -19.42
N LYS A 418 -0.79 15.29 -19.63
CA LYS A 418 0.45 14.57 -19.31
C LYS A 418 0.47 14.12 -17.85
N ASN A 419 0.20 15.03 -16.91
CA ASN A 419 0.21 14.75 -15.48
C ASN A 419 -0.79 13.65 -15.10
N ILE A 420 -1.96 13.59 -15.74
CA ILE A 420 -2.98 12.59 -15.49
C ILE A 420 -2.58 11.24 -16.08
N PHE A 421 -2.20 11.20 -17.35
CA PHE A 421 -2.03 9.97 -18.11
C PHE A 421 -0.59 9.44 -18.17
N SER A 422 0.39 10.14 -17.59
CA SER A 422 1.77 9.62 -17.41
C SER A 422 1.85 8.43 -16.47
N SER A 423 0.85 8.25 -15.60
CA SER A 423 0.73 7.09 -14.72
C SER A 423 0.09 5.92 -15.47
N GLY A 424 0.82 4.81 -15.62
CA GLY A 424 0.28 3.59 -16.23
C GLY A 424 -0.90 3.00 -15.43
N ILE A 425 -0.92 3.21 -14.12
CA ILE A 425 -2.01 2.79 -13.24
C ILE A 425 -3.28 3.58 -13.57
N THR A 426 -3.15 4.91 -13.68
CA THR A 426 -4.28 5.79 -14.03
C THR A 426 -4.79 5.47 -15.42
N THR A 427 -3.92 5.44 -16.42
CA THR A 427 -4.30 5.20 -17.82
C THR A 427 -4.95 3.84 -17.99
N GLY A 428 -4.33 2.79 -17.48
CA GLY A 428 -4.89 1.44 -17.59
C GLY A 428 -6.13 1.22 -16.72
N GLY A 429 -6.18 1.82 -15.52
CA GLY A 429 -7.36 1.75 -14.64
C GLY A 429 -8.59 2.45 -15.21
N VAL A 430 -8.41 3.68 -15.73
CA VAL A 430 -9.47 4.41 -16.43
C VAL A 430 -9.93 3.65 -17.68
N THR A 431 -8.97 3.10 -18.44
CA THR A 431 -9.29 2.24 -19.60
C THR A 431 -10.11 1.03 -19.19
N ALA A 432 -9.75 0.37 -18.09
CA ALA A 432 -10.48 -0.80 -17.59
C ALA A 432 -11.93 -0.45 -17.23
N ILE A 433 -12.13 0.66 -16.52
CA ILE A 433 -13.45 1.16 -16.13
C ILE A 433 -14.30 1.48 -17.37
N ILE A 434 -13.76 2.30 -18.29
CA ILE A 434 -14.46 2.77 -19.49
C ILE A 434 -14.75 1.59 -20.42
N SER A 435 -13.78 0.75 -20.72
CA SER A 435 -13.96 -0.39 -21.62
C SER A 435 -14.94 -1.42 -21.05
N ASN A 436 -14.88 -1.68 -19.74
CA ASN A 436 -15.85 -2.57 -19.08
C ASN A 436 -17.28 -2.04 -19.14
N ALA A 437 -17.47 -0.72 -19.05
CA ALA A 437 -18.78 -0.08 -19.13
C ALA A 437 -19.32 -0.02 -20.59
N LEU A 438 -18.45 0.30 -21.55
CA LEU A 438 -18.85 0.56 -22.95
C LEU A 438 -18.94 -0.71 -23.79
N ILE A 439 -18.05 -1.70 -23.58
CA ILE A 439 -18.05 -2.93 -24.39
C ILE A 439 -19.26 -3.77 -23.97
N ARG A 440 -20.33 -3.69 -24.77
CA ARG A 440 -21.50 -4.53 -24.65
C ARG A 440 -21.42 -5.62 -25.73
N MET A 441 -21.26 -6.87 -25.30
CA MET A 441 -21.33 -8.03 -26.20
C MET A 441 -22.58 -8.85 -25.86
N LYS A 442 -23.32 -9.28 -26.89
CA LYS A 442 -24.31 -10.33 -26.73
C LYS A 442 -23.53 -11.63 -26.53
N GLU A 443 -23.73 -12.29 -25.41
CA GLU A 443 -23.20 -13.65 -25.14
C GLU A 443 -23.88 -14.67 -26.02
#